data_6aa235d8a4a3885ac9a79ab57cb5570e
#
_entry.id   6aa235d8a4a3885ac9a79ab57cb5570e
#
_cell.length_a   1.000
_cell.length_b   1.000
_cell.length_c   1.000
_cell.angle_alpha   90.00
_cell.angle_beta   90.00
_cell.angle_gamma   90.00
#
_symmetry.space_group_name_H-M   'P 1'
#
loop_
_entity.id
_entity.type
_entity.pdbx_description
1 polymer ?
#
loop_
_entity_poly.entity_id
_entity_poly.type
_entity_poly.pdbx_seq_one_letter_code
_entity_poly.pdbx_strand_id
1 'polypeptide(L)'
;MDTATTNKPADVLTIAGKSLASRLLMGSGGYPNQQVLLDALAAAQPALVTVAIRRISLEAYAESLVDLLDEKYTLLPNTAGCMTVKDAVLTAELGREALDTNWVKLELIGDRETQYPDVEQLLRATEELVKAGFTVLPYCNDDPVTCRKLADAGAAAVMPLGSPIGSGLGIVNPYAIERIVVTSPVPVILDAGIGTASDAALAMELGCDGVLLNTAIAKARDPRRMAAAMRAAVAAGRDARLAGRIPKRTQAEP
;
A
#
# COMPACT_ATOMS: atom_id res chain seq x y z
N MET A 1 38.95 -18.66 -16.31
CA MET A 1 38.11 -18.52 -15.10
C MET A 1 36.79 -17.93 -15.57
N ASP A 2 35.83 -18.82 -15.88
CA ASP A 2 34.49 -18.43 -16.30
C ASP A 2 33.72 -17.87 -15.12
N THR A 3 33.45 -16.58 -15.13
CA THR A 3 32.49 -15.96 -14.22
C THR A 3 31.10 -16.25 -14.75
N ALA A 4 30.54 -17.40 -14.32
CA ALA A 4 29.12 -17.66 -14.48
C ALA A 4 28.36 -16.57 -13.73
N THR A 5 27.87 -15.57 -14.45
CA THR A 5 26.86 -14.63 -13.98
C THR A 5 25.59 -15.43 -13.69
N THR A 6 25.42 -15.85 -12.43
CA THR A 6 24.14 -16.42 -11.97
C THR A 6 23.09 -15.34 -12.15
N ASN A 7 22.26 -15.52 -13.17
CA ASN A 7 21.10 -14.67 -13.44
C ASN A 7 20.10 -14.86 -12.27
N LYS A 8 20.32 -14.09 -11.18
CA LYS A 8 19.38 -14.05 -10.07
C LYS A 8 18.06 -13.54 -10.63
N PRO A 9 16.90 -14.20 -10.39
CA PRO A 9 15.63 -13.68 -10.85
C PRO A 9 15.49 -12.24 -10.37
N ALA A 10 14.99 -11.36 -11.24
CA ALA A 10 14.81 -9.96 -10.90
C ALA A 10 13.97 -9.86 -9.62
N ASP A 11 14.40 -9.02 -8.67
CA ASP A 11 13.69 -8.75 -7.41
C ASP A 11 12.43 -7.91 -7.70
N VAL A 12 11.37 -8.54 -8.17
CA VAL A 12 10.12 -7.92 -8.60
C VAL A 12 9.03 -8.19 -7.57
N LEU A 13 8.28 -7.16 -7.21
CA LEU A 13 7.05 -7.33 -6.42
C LEU A 13 6.01 -8.04 -7.26
N THR A 14 5.50 -9.17 -6.77
CA THR A 14 4.42 -9.91 -7.44
C THR A 14 3.24 -10.08 -6.49
N ILE A 15 2.04 -9.67 -6.93
CA ILE A 15 0.78 -9.82 -6.19
C ILE A 15 -0.21 -10.53 -7.13
N ALA A 16 -0.84 -11.60 -6.67
CA ALA A 16 -1.80 -12.39 -7.46
C ALA A 16 -1.28 -12.74 -8.87
N GLY A 17 -0.01 -13.10 -8.99
CA GLY A 17 0.63 -13.44 -10.27
C GLY A 17 0.99 -12.25 -11.17
N LYS A 18 0.59 -11.02 -10.82
CA LYS A 18 0.95 -9.81 -11.56
C LYS A 18 2.26 -9.23 -11.04
N SER A 19 3.25 -9.11 -11.91
CA SER A 19 4.52 -8.42 -11.62
C SER A 19 4.32 -6.90 -11.67
N LEU A 20 4.79 -6.22 -10.64
CA LEU A 20 4.66 -4.77 -10.46
C LEU A 20 6.02 -4.10 -10.64
N ALA A 21 6.09 -3.04 -11.45
CA ALA A 21 7.33 -2.34 -11.81
C ALA A 21 7.96 -1.55 -10.64
N SER A 22 7.25 -1.35 -9.55
CA SER A 22 7.70 -0.60 -8.38
C SER A 22 7.16 -1.24 -7.10
N ARG A 23 7.84 -1.01 -5.98
CA ARG A 23 7.38 -1.38 -4.63
C ARG A 23 6.66 -0.23 -3.92
N LEU A 24 6.52 0.90 -4.62
CA LEU A 24 5.77 2.06 -4.15
C LEU A 24 4.38 2.06 -4.77
N LEU A 25 3.35 2.11 -3.92
CA LEU A 25 1.95 2.33 -4.24
C LEU A 25 1.56 3.71 -3.71
N MET A 26 0.66 4.41 -4.39
CA MET A 26 0.35 5.79 -4.05
C MET A 26 -1.16 6.07 -4.11
N GLY A 27 -1.65 6.87 -3.16
CA GLY A 27 -3.00 7.38 -3.19
C GLY A 27 -3.14 8.61 -4.09
N SER A 28 -4.35 8.84 -4.62
CA SER A 28 -4.66 9.99 -5.48
C SER A 28 -5.42 11.13 -4.78
N GLY A 29 -5.80 10.96 -3.52
CA GLY A 29 -6.66 11.93 -2.82
C GLY A 29 -5.90 13.01 -2.05
N GLY A 30 -6.54 14.19 -1.86
CA GLY A 30 -6.06 15.24 -0.95
C GLY A 30 -4.96 16.14 -1.49
N TYR A 31 -4.66 16.08 -2.78
CA TYR A 31 -3.75 17.01 -3.45
C TYR A 31 -4.42 18.38 -3.68
N PRO A 32 -3.66 19.48 -3.67
CA PRO A 32 -4.20 20.82 -3.89
C PRO A 32 -4.91 21.01 -5.23
N ASN A 33 -4.43 20.34 -6.27
CA ASN A 33 -5.02 20.30 -7.59
C ASN A 33 -4.47 19.10 -8.39
N GLN A 34 -5.06 18.87 -9.56
CA GLN A 34 -4.73 17.77 -10.47
C GLN A 34 -3.27 17.80 -10.94
N GLN A 35 -2.74 18.97 -11.30
CA GLN A 35 -1.37 19.10 -11.80
C GLN A 35 -0.34 18.69 -10.75
N VAL A 36 -0.56 19.07 -9.48
CA VAL A 36 0.32 18.67 -8.37
C VAL A 36 0.30 17.15 -8.16
N LEU A 37 -0.87 16.51 -8.29
CA LEU A 37 -0.97 15.04 -8.26
C LEU A 37 -0.18 14.40 -9.41
N LEU A 38 -0.36 14.87 -10.63
CA LEU A 38 0.32 14.33 -11.82
C LEU A 38 1.84 14.49 -11.73
N ASP A 39 2.32 15.64 -11.28
CA ASP A 39 3.75 15.89 -11.06
C ASP A 39 4.33 14.98 -9.98
N ALA A 40 3.58 14.75 -8.90
CA ALA A 40 3.96 13.83 -7.83
C ALA A 40 4.00 12.37 -8.32
N LEU A 41 2.98 11.92 -9.06
CA LEU A 41 2.94 10.58 -9.65
C LEU A 41 4.09 10.34 -10.63
N ALA A 42 4.39 11.33 -11.50
CA ALA A 42 5.50 11.27 -12.43
C ALA A 42 6.86 11.15 -11.71
N ALA A 43 7.03 11.82 -10.57
CA ALA A 43 8.24 11.75 -9.75
C ALA A 43 8.34 10.44 -8.95
N ALA A 44 7.23 9.94 -8.40
CA ALA A 44 7.14 8.72 -7.60
C ALA A 44 7.26 7.45 -8.45
N GLN A 45 6.70 7.44 -9.65
CA GLN A 45 6.55 6.26 -10.51
C GLN A 45 5.97 5.05 -9.75
N PRO A 46 4.78 5.17 -9.15
CA PRO A 46 4.19 4.09 -8.37
C PRO A 46 3.77 2.92 -9.28
N ALA A 47 3.73 1.72 -8.71
CA ALA A 47 3.23 0.54 -9.41
C ALA A 47 1.70 0.55 -9.57
N LEU A 48 1.01 1.04 -8.52
CA LEU A 48 -0.44 1.15 -8.46
C LEU A 48 -0.82 2.52 -7.88
N VAL A 49 -1.93 3.07 -8.38
CA VAL A 49 -2.53 4.30 -7.86
C VAL A 49 -3.91 3.98 -7.28
N THR A 50 -4.12 4.23 -5.99
CA THR A 50 -5.44 3.99 -5.39
C THR A 50 -6.41 5.12 -5.69
N VAL A 51 -7.66 4.74 -6.01
CA VAL A 51 -8.75 5.66 -6.32
C VAL A 51 -9.95 5.35 -5.42
N ALA A 52 -10.39 6.33 -4.63
CA ALA A 52 -11.54 6.18 -3.74
C ALA A 52 -12.84 6.26 -4.54
N ILE A 53 -13.53 5.13 -4.71
CA ILE A 53 -14.74 5.00 -5.53
C ILE A 53 -15.86 5.94 -5.08
N ARG A 54 -16.06 6.11 -3.77
CA ARG A 54 -17.08 7.02 -3.23
C ARG A 54 -16.85 8.50 -3.61
N ARG A 55 -15.64 8.88 -3.99
CA ARG A 55 -15.33 10.24 -4.46
C ARG A 55 -15.59 10.41 -5.95
N ILE A 56 -15.41 9.34 -6.75
CA ILE A 56 -15.68 9.36 -8.19
C ILE A 56 -17.16 9.66 -8.47
N SER A 57 -18.06 9.07 -7.69
CA SER A 57 -19.51 9.19 -7.87
C SER A 57 -20.10 10.56 -7.46
N LEU A 58 -19.32 11.44 -6.85
CA LEU A 58 -19.80 12.71 -6.29
C LEU A 58 -19.36 13.96 -7.07
N GLU A 59 -18.41 13.84 -7.97
CA GLU A 59 -17.81 15.00 -8.66
C GLU A 59 -17.64 14.71 -10.17
N ALA A 60 -18.29 15.51 -11.04
CA ALA A 60 -18.08 15.45 -12.49
C ALA A 60 -16.59 15.63 -12.90
N TYR A 61 -15.81 16.27 -12.06
CA TYR A 61 -14.35 16.43 -12.18
C TYR A 61 -13.57 15.12 -11.94
N ALA A 62 -14.12 14.19 -11.16
CA ALA A 62 -13.47 12.94 -10.82
C ALA A 62 -13.43 11.95 -12.00
N GLU A 63 -14.43 11.97 -12.89
CA GLU A 63 -14.42 11.15 -14.11
C GLU A 63 -13.24 11.51 -15.01
N SER A 64 -13.00 12.80 -15.24
CA SER A 64 -11.86 13.25 -16.06
C SER A 64 -10.50 12.93 -15.43
N LEU A 65 -10.41 12.88 -14.09
CA LEU A 65 -9.18 12.50 -13.40
C LEU A 65 -8.91 11.00 -13.53
N VAL A 66 -9.94 10.16 -13.41
CA VAL A 66 -9.81 8.71 -13.58
C VAL A 66 -9.34 8.39 -14.99
N ASP A 67 -9.98 8.96 -16.03
CA ASP A 67 -9.59 8.78 -17.43
C ASP A 67 -8.12 9.16 -17.65
N LEU A 68 -7.71 10.29 -17.10
CA LEU A 68 -6.34 10.80 -17.23
C LEU A 68 -5.30 9.91 -16.53
N LEU A 69 -5.67 9.25 -15.44
CA LEU A 69 -4.80 8.34 -14.69
C LEU A 69 -4.76 6.96 -15.35
N ASP A 70 -5.90 6.45 -15.84
CA ASP A 70 -6.02 5.10 -16.40
C ASP A 70 -5.17 4.91 -17.67
N GLU A 71 -4.97 5.97 -18.45
CA GLU A 71 -4.07 5.96 -19.59
C GLU A 71 -2.59 5.68 -19.24
N LYS A 72 -2.17 5.96 -17.98
CA LYS A 72 -0.75 5.97 -17.58
C LYS A 72 -0.41 5.07 -16.42
N TYR A 73 -1.38 4.75 -15.57
CA TYR A 73 -1.16 4.02 -14.31
C TYR A 73 -2.14 2.87 -14.15
N THR A 74 -1.72 1.80 -13.50
CA THR A 74 -2.65 0.77 -13.06
C THR A 74 -3.44 1.29 -11.85
N LEU A 75 -4.76 1.39 -11.98
CA LEU A 75 -5.63 1.86 -10.92
C LEU A 75 -6.03 0.73 -9.96
N LEU A 76 -6.15 1.07 -8.69
CA LEU A 76 -6.59 0.19 -7.62
C LEU A 76 -7.80 0.82 -6.91
N PRO A 77 -9.04 0.37 -7.20
CA PRO A 77 -10.23 0.84 -6.50
C PRO A 77 -10.09 0.68 -4.99
N ASN A 78 -10.56 1.68 -4.23
CA ASN A 78 -10.48 1.70 -2.78
C ASN A 78 -11.86 1.95 -2.17
N THR A 79 -12.25 1.14 -1.18
CA THR A 79 -13.51 1.26 -0.42
C THR A 79 -13.43 2.26 0.74
N ALA A 80 -12.55 3.27 0.62
CA ALA A 80 -12.28 4.25 1.67
C ALA A 80 -13.56 4.85 2.29
N GLY A 81 -13.60 4.84 3.62
CA GLY A 81 -14.70 5.38 4.42
C GLY A 81 -15.92 4.46 4.55
N CYS A 82 -15.88 3.23 4.06
CA CYS A 82 -16.89 2.21 4.36
C CYS A 82 -16.75 1.75 5.81
N MET A 83 -17.89 1.56 6.48
CA MET A 83 -17.98 1.13 7.88
C MET A 83 -18.77 -0.16 8.05
N THR A 84 -19.37 -0.70 7.00
CA THR A 84 -20.12 -1.96 7.02
C THR A 84 -19.66 -2.86 5.88
N VAL A 85 -19.79 -4.18 6.07
CA VAL A 85 -19.49 -5.18 5.02
C VAL A 85 -20.30 -4.88 3.76
N LYS A 86 -21.59 -4.61 3.90
CA LYS A 86 -22.49 -4.31 2.77
C LYS A 86 -22.01 -3.11 1.95
N ASP A 87 -21.61 -2.01 2.62
CA ASP A 87 -21.14 -0.82 1.92
C ASP A 87 -19.80 -1.07 1.22
N ALA A 88 -18.90 -1.83 1.86
CA ALA A 88 -17.61 -2.17 1.29
C ALA A 88 -17.75 -3.05 0.05
N VAL A 89 -18.60 -4.08 0.11
CA VAL A 89 -18.87 -4.98 -1.03
C VAL A 89 -19.52 -4.21 -2.19
N LEU A 90 -20.57 -3.44 -1.92
CA LEU A 90 -21.20 -2.61 -2.96
C LEU A 90 -20.20 -1.62 -3.59
N THR A 91 -19.37 -0.97 -2.77
CA THR A 91 -18.35 -0.04 -3.26
C THR A 91 -17.30 -0.75 -4.12
N ALA A 92 -16.90 -1.96 -3.74
CA ALA A 92 -15.97 -2.77 -4.54
C ALA A 92 -16.58 -3.18 -5.89
N GLU A 93 -17.85 -3.57 -5.91
CA GLU A 93 -18.58 -3.91 -7.15
C GLU A 93 -18.69 -2.69 -8.09
N LEU A 94 -19.03 -1.52 -7.56
CA LEU A 94 -19.02 -0.27 -8.34
C LEU A 94 -17.61 0.05 -8.88
N GLY A 95 -16.57 -0.20 -8.08
CA GLY A 95 -15.19 -0.03 -8.52
C GLY A 95 -14.79 -0.98 -9.65
N ARG A 96 -15.26 -2.23 -9.60
CA ARG A 96 -15.05 -3.22 -10.66
C ARG A 96 -15.66 -2.77 -11.98
N GLU A 97 -16.90 -2.31 -11.95
CA GLU A 97 -17.59 -1.82 -13.15
C GLU A 97 -16.96 -0.54 -13.69
N ALA A 98 -16.61 0.41 -12.80
CA ALA A 98 -16.08 1.71 -13.21
C ALA A 98 -14.65 1.64 -13.79
N LEU A 99 -13.83 0.69 -13.33
CA LEU A 99 -12.40 0.61 -13.68
C LEU A 99 -12.02 -0.72 -14.37
N ASP A 100 -13.00 -1.52 -14.77
CA ASP A 100 -12.83 -2.84 -15.42
C ASP A 100 -11.71 -3.68 -14.75
N THR A 101 -11.76 -3.79 -13.42
CA THR A 101 -10.74 -4.50 -12.64
C THR A 101 -11.34 -5.30 -11.49
N ASN A 102 -10.83 -6.51 -11.26
CA ASN A 102 -11.18 -7.31 -10.09
C ASN A 102 -10.31 -6.98 -8.85
N TRP A 103 -9.36 -6.08 -8.96
CA TRP A 103 -8.54 -5.69 -7.83
C TRP A 103 -9.27 -4.69 -6.94
N VAL A 104 -9.10 -4.82 -5.62
CA VAL A 104 -9.66 -3.87 -4.67
C VAL A 104 -8.75 -3.71 -3.45
N LYS A 105 -8.46 -2.46 -3.07
CA LYS A 105 -7.98 -2.13 -1.74
C LYS A 105 -9.19 -2.04 -0.82
N LEU A 106 -9.32 -3.02 0.07
CA LEU A 106 -10.45 -3.10 0.99
C LEU A 106 -10.13 -2.30 2.26
N GLU A 107 -10.86 -1.22 2.47
CA GLU A 107 -10.90 -0.48 3.73
C GLU A 107 -12.27 -0.67 4.39
N LEU A 108 -12.28 -1.05 5.66
CA LEU A 108 -13.46 -1.13 6.48
C LEU A 108 -13.14 -0.54 7.85
N ILE A 109 -13.63 0.68 8.08
CA ILE A 109 -13.23 1.53 9.20
C ILE A 109 -14.14 1.29 10.41
N GLY A 110 -13.52 0.97 11.55
CA GLY A 110 -14.22 0.77 12.82
C GLY A 110 -14.36 2.06 13.63
N ASP A 111 -13.37 2.95 13.54
CA ASP A 111 -13.38 4.23 14.23
C ASP A 111 -13.07 5.40 13.28
N ARG A 112 -13.97 6.37 13.25
CA ARG A 112 -13.87 7.52 12.32
C ARG A 112 -12.74 8.48 12.65
N GLU A 113 -12.41 8.61 13.92
CA GLU A 113 -11.42 9.59 14.38
C GLU A 113 -10.00 9.09 14.09
N THR A 114 -9.73 7.85 14.43
CA THR A 114 -8.40 7.24 14.26
C THR A 114 -8.22 6.52 12.92
N GLN A 115 -9.32 6.23 12.22
CA GLN A 115 -9.32 5.44 10.98
C GLN A 115 -8.76 4.02 11.16
N TYR A 116 -8.84 3.47 12.39
CA TYR A 116 -8.50 2.06 12.61
C TYR A 116 -9.56 1.15 11.97
N PRO A 117 -9.13 0.03 11.36
CA PRO A 117 -10.05 -0.93 10.73
C PRO A 117 -10.82 -1.74 11.78
N ASP A 118 -12.07 -2.09 11.44
CA ASP A 118 -12.86 -3.09 12.16
C ASP A 118 -12.46 -4.49 11.67
N VAL A 119 -11.66 -5.19 12.45
CA VAL A 119 -11.06 -6.47 12.07
C VAL A 119 -12.10 -7.55 11.80
N GLU A 120 -13.18 -7.61 12.58
CA GLU A 120 -14.21 -8.64 12.44
C GLU A 120 -14.97 -8.47 11.13
N GLN A 121 -15.42 -7.25 10.84
CA GLN A 121 -16.09 -6.94 9.59
C GLN A 121 -15.13 -7.04 8.39
N LEU A 122 -13.87 -6.63 8.57
CA LEU A 122 -12.85 -6.72 7.52
C LEU A 122 -12.62 -8.16 7.06
N LEU A 123 -12.55 -9.11 8.00
CA LEU A 123 -12.44 -10.55 7.68
C LEU A 123 -13.65 -11.03 6.88
N ARG A 124 -14.87 -10.71 7.32
CA ARG A 124 -16.10 -11.07 6.62
C ARG A 124 -16.17 -10.50 5.21
N ALA A 125 -15.84 -9.21 5.06
CA ALA A 125 -15.81 -8.55 3.76
C ALA A 125 -14.74 -9.14 2.84
N THR A 126 -13.57 -9.51 3.38
CA THR A 126 -12.52 -10.19 2.61
C THR A 126 -12.99 -11.52 2.07
N GLU A 127 -13.60 -12.38 2.90
CA GLU A 127 -14.14 -13.67 2.46
C GLU A 127 -15.24 -13.51 1.38
N GLU A 128 -16.14 -12.54 1.55
CA GLU A 128 -17.22 -12.28 0.62
C GLU A 128 -16.69 -11.81 -0.74
N LEU A 129 -15.76 -10.86 -0.75
CA LEU A 129 -15.15 -10.34 -1.98
C LEU A 129 -14.28 -11.39 -2.68
N VAL A 130 -13.50 -12.19 -1.95
CA VAL A 130 -12.73 -13.30 -2.53
C VAL A 130 -13.64 -14.32 -3.20
N LYS A 131 -14.76 -14.72 -2.56
CA LYS A 131 -15.77 -15.59 -3.16
C LYS A 131 -16.43 -14.98 -4.41
N ALA A 132 -16.55 -13.64 -4.46
CA ALA A 132 -17.04 -12.90 -5.61
C ALA A 132 -16.00 -12.69 -6.73
N GLY A 133 -14.79 -13.28 -6.59
CA GLY A 133 -13.74 -13.27 -7.59
C GLY A 133 -12.85 -12.02 -7.57
N PHE A 134 -12.84 -11.24 -6.47
CA PHE A 134 -11.93 -10.12 -6.32
C PHE A 134 -10.53 -10.54 -5.88
N THR A 135 -9.54 -9.80 -6.35
CA THR A 135 -8.18 -9.76 -5.81
C THR A 135 -8.15 -8.72 -4.69
N VAL A 136 -8.25 -9.20 -3.43
CA VAL A 136 -8.46 -8.32 -2.27
C VAL A 136 -7.14 -7.99 -1.59
N LEU A 137 -6.89 -6.70 -1.34
CA LEU A 137 -5.78 -6.16 -0.58
C LEU A 137 -6.35 -5.42 0.64
N PRO A 138 -6.55 -6.08 1.79
CA PRO A 138 -7.18 -5.47 2.96
C PRO A 138 -6.22 -4.59 3.75
N TYR A 139 -6.64 -3.34 4.02
CA TYR A 139 -6.04 -2.46 5.01
C TYR A 139 -6.39 -2.96 6.42
N CYS A 140 -5.39 -3.25 7.23
CA CYS A 140 -5.57 -3.83 8.55
C CYS A 140 -4.66 -3.17 9.61
N ASN A 141 -4.87 -3.52 10.87
CA ASN A 141 -3.97 -3.17 11.95
C ASN A 141 -2.67 -4.00 11.89
N ASP A 142 -1.68 -3.60 12.68
CA ASP A 142 -0.35 -4.22 12.80
C ASP A 142 -0.35 -5.47 13.69
N ASP A 143 -1.42 -6.27 13.64
CA ASP A 143 -1.52 -7.53 14.38
C ASP A 143 -1.18 -8.74 13.50
N PRO A 144 -0.12 -9.51 13.83
CA PRO A 144 0.27 -10.70 13.06
C PRO A 144 -0.82 -11.77 12.95
N VAL A 145 -1.70 -11.87 13.96
CA VAL A 145 -2.80 -12.86 13.97
C VAL A 145 -3.86 -12.43 12.96
N THR A 146 -4.22 -11.15 12.94
CA THR A 146 -5.17 -10.59 11.98
C THR A 146 -4.65 -10.73 10.55
N CYS A 147 -3.38 -10.37 10.30
CA CYS A 147 -2.79 -10.48 8.96
C CYS A 147 -2.82 -11.93 8.44
N ARG A 148 -2.53 -12.91 9.30
CA ARG A 148 -2.63 -14.34 8.93
C ARG A 148 -4.05 -14.75 8.60
N LYS A 149 -5.04 -14.37 9.44
CA LYS A 149 -6.46 -14.68 9.17
C LYS A 149 -6.93 -14.08 7.85
N LEU A 150 -6.49 -12.87 7.51
CA LEU A 150 -6.81 -12.23 6.23
C LEU A 150 -6.18 -12.99 5.05
N ALA A 151 -4.94 -13.44 5.19
CA ALA A 151 -4.30 -14.28 4.19
C ALA A 151 -5.01 -15.63 4.02
N ASP A 152 -5.39 -16.28 5.14
CA ASP A 152 -6.16 -17.53 5.14
C ASP A 152 -7.57 -17.36 4.51
N ALA A 153 -8.16 -16.16 4.63
CA ALA A 153 -9.42 -15.79 3.97
C ALA A 153 -9.26 -15.54 2.46
N GLY A 154 -8.03 -15.62 1.92
CA GLY A 154 -7.75 -15.50 0.49
C GLY A 154 -7.31 -14.10 0.04
N ALA A 155 -6.92 -13.23 0.96
CA ALA A 155 -6.32 -11.95 0.59
C ALA A 155 -5.07 -12.15 -0.28
N ALA A 156 -4.92 -11.36 -1.34
CA ALA A 156 -3.79 -11.45 -2.27
C ALA A 156 -2.51 -10.77 -1.75
N ALA A 157 -2.66 -9.87 -0.80
CA ALA A 157 -1.63 -9.22 0.00
C ALA A 157 -2.29 -8.75 1.31
N VAL A 158 -1.50 -8.48 2.36
CA VAL A 158 -1.99 -7.82 3.57
C VAL A 158 -1.37 -6.43 3.68
N MET A 159 -2.16 -5.47 4.17
CA MET A 159 -1.75 -4.06 4.21
C MET A 159 -1.81 -3.52 5.66
N PRO A 160 -0.88 -3.97 6.55
CA PRO A 160 -0.85 -3.47 7.92
C PRO A 160 -0.48 -1.99 7.98
N LEU A 161 -1.10 -1.25 8.89
CA LEU A 161 -0.75 0.15 9.16
C LEU A 161 0.58 0.25 9.93
N GLY A 162 1.35 1.30 9.67
CA GLY A 162 2.48 1.69 10.53
C GLY A 162 2.01 2.53 11.73
N SER A 163 1.01 3.39 11.49
CA SER A 163 0.27 4.22 12.44
C SER A 163 -0.99 4.76 11.75
N PRO A 164 -1.91 5.46 12.45
CA PRO A 164 -3.16 5.93 11.87
C PRO A 164 -3.00 6.72 10.56
N ILE A 165 -3.96 6.58 9.66
CA ILE A 165 -3.96 7.26 8.36
C ILE A 165 -3.74 8.77 8.54
N GLY A 166 -2.75 9.32 7.85
CA GLY A 166 -2.45 10.75 7.88
C GLY A 166 -1.75 11.28 9.13
N SER A 167 -1.42 10.41 10.10
CA SER A 167 -0.75 10.81 11.34
C SER A 167 0.72 11.22 11.12
N GLY A 168 1.40 10.63 10.15
CA GLY A 168 2.83 10.87 9.92
C GLY A 168 3.76 10.42 11.05
N LEU A 169 3.27 9.54 11.94
CA LEU A 169 4.03 9.02 13.10
C LEU A 169 5.06 7.94 12.71
N GLY A 170 5.07 7.51 11.45
CA GLY A 170 5.91 6.43 10.97
C GLY A 170 5.44 5.06 11.44
N ILE A 171 6.37 4.14 11.68
CA ILE A 171 6.11 2.78 12.15
C ILE A 171 6.26 2.75 13.67
N VAL A 172 5.15 2.77 14.39
CA VAL A 172 5.15 2.82 15.87
C VAL A 172 5.47 1.46 16.51
N ASN A 173 5.22 0.37 15.79
CA ASN A 173 5.51 -0.99 16.27
C ASN A 173 6.31 -1.80 15.23
N PRO A 174 7.61 -1.52 15.06
CA PRO A 174 8.44 -2.22 14.08
C PRO A 174 8.56 -3.72 14.35
N TYR A 175 8.47 -4.16 15.61
CA TYR A 175 8.46 -5.57 15.98
C TYR A 175 7.25 -6.31 15.37
N ALA A 176 6.05 -5.73 15.46
CA ALA A 176 4.86 -6.33 14.88
C ALA A 176 4.97 -6.44 13.36
N ILE A 177 5.44 -5.39 12.69
CA ILE A 177 5.63 -5.40 11.24
C ILE A 177 6.65 -6.48 10.83
N GLU A 178 7.79 -6.60 11.53
CA GLU A 178 8.76 -7.66 11.26
C GLU A 178 8.15 -9.06 11.47
N ARG A 179 7.33 -9.26 12.52
CA ARG A 179 6.63 -10.52 12.76
C ARG A 179 5.63 -10.84 11.65
N ILE A 180 4.88 -9.85 11.16
CA ILE A 180 3.96 -10.01 10.03
C ILE A 180 4.74 -10.45 8.79
N VAL A 181 5.80 -9.75 8.44
CA VAL A 181 6.65 -10.07 7.27
C VAL A 181 7.18 -11.50 7.32
N VAL A 182 7.68 -11.94 8.48
CA VAL A 182 8.27 -13.29 8.63
C VAL A 182 7.22 -14.40 8.55
N THR A 183 5.97 -14.13 8.95
CA THR A 183 4.93 -15.15 9.08
C THR A 183 3.84 -15.09 8.01
N SER A 184 3.80 -14.04 7.20
CA SER A 184 2.79 -13.88 6.14
C SER A 184 3.08 -14.81 4.96
N PRO A 185 2.08 -15.59 4.49
CA PRO A 185 2.20 -16.38 3.26
C PRO A 185 1.97 -15.56 1.99
N VAL A 186 1.55 -14.28 2.12
CA VAL A 186 1.27 -13.35 1.02
C VAL A 186 2.10 -12.08 1.19
N PRO A 187 2.28 -11.29 0.12
CA PRO A 187 3.02 -10.03 0.20
C PRO A 187 2.49 -9.09 1.28
N VAL A 188 3.40 -8.39 1.94
CA VAL A 188 3.11 -7.40 3.00
C VAL A 188 3.40 -6.01 2.47
N ILE A 189 2.38 -5.19 2.36
CA ILE A 189 2.48 -3.79 1.93
C ILE A 189 2.21 -2.90 3.13
N LEU A 190 3.21 -2.17 3.64
CA LEU A 190 2.95 -1.22 4.72
C LEU A 190 2.05 -0.10 4.21
N ASP A 191 0.93 0.13 4.89
CA ASP A 191 -0.07 1.13 4.50
C ASP A 191 -0.35 2.09 5.65
N ALA A 192 -0.38 3.37 5.37
CA ALA A 192 -0.62 4.44 6.35
C ALA A 192 0.53 4.71 7.35
N GLY A 193 0.48 5.89 7.95
CA GLY A 193 1.40 6.33 8.99
C GLY A 193 2.72 6.91 8.51
N ILE A 194 3.17 6.60 7.29
CA ILE A 194 4.41 7.13 6.74
C ILE A 194 4.34 8.66 6.66
N GLY A 195 5.29 9.35 7.30
CA GLY A 195 5.40 10.80 7.33
C GLY A 195 6.55 11.34 6.48
N THR A 196 7.62 10.54 6.32
CA THR A 196 8.80 10.96 5.57
C THR A 196 9.56 9.79 4.96
N ALA A 197 10.58 10.07 4.15
CA ALA A 197 11.36 9.08 3.41
C ALA A 197 12.03 8.03 4.31
N SER A 198 12.49 8.39 5.51
CA SER A 198 13.09 7.42 6.45
C SER A 198 12.10 6.34 6.91
N ASP A 199 10.81 6.66 7.04
CA ASP A 199 9.79 5.69 7.42
C ASP A 199 9.57 4.66 6.30
N ALA A 200 9.57 5.13 5.04
CA ALA A 200 9.46 4.26 3.87
C ALA A 200 10.69 3.33 3.73
N ALA A 201 11.90 3.86 3.97
CA ALA A 201 13.12 3.05 3.98
C ALA A 201 13.06 1.99 5.10
N LEU A 202 12.64 2.39 6.31
CA LEU A 202 12.49 1.47 7.45
C LEU A 202 11.50 0.34 7.14
N ALA A 203 10.35 0.64 6.51
CA ALA A 203 9.39 -0.38 6.11
C ALA A 203 10.03 -1.46 5.22
N MET A 204 10.83 -1.02 4.24
CA MET A 204 11.53 -1.92 3.33
C MET A 204 12.67 -2.69 4.03
N GLU A 205 13.40 -2.06 4.96
CA GLU A 205 14.44 -2.70 5.77
C GLU A 205 13.86 -3.77 6.72
N LEU A 206 12.65 -3.54 7.29
CA LEU A 206 11.93 -4.53 8.08
C LEU A 206 11.48 -5.72 7.22
N GLY A 207 11.46 -5.56 5.89
CA GLY A 207 11.21 -6.61 4.93
C GLY A 207 9.82 -6.57 4.30
N CYS A 208 9.07 -5.49 4.45
CA CYS A 208 7.86 -5.30 3.67
C CYS A 208 8.14 -5.43 2.17
N ASP A 209 7.19 -5.96 1.43
CA ASP A 209 7.32 -6.16 -0.02
C ASP A 209 7.08 -4.86 -0.79
N GLY A 210 6.35 -3.94 -0.18
CA GLY A 210 6.10 -2.60 -0.71
C GLY A 210 5.53 -1.67 0.35
N VAL A 211 5.30 -0.42 -0.05
CA VAL A 211 4.63 0.59 0.78
C VAL A 211 3.55 1.29 -0.02
N LEU A 212 2.42 1.58 0.62
CA LEU A 212 1.40 2.47 0.11
C LEU A 212 1.37 3.73 0.97
N LEU A 213 1.44 4.88 0.34
CA LEU A 213 1.41 6.17 1.01
C LEU A 213 0.68 7.23 0.17
N ASN A 214 0.17 8.24 0.82
CA ASN A 214 -0.49 9.36 0.15
C ASN A 214 -0.26 10.69 0.87
N THR A 215 -0.75 10.82 2.10
CA THR A 215 -0.78 12.07 2.86
C THR A 215 0.61 12.71 3.02
N ALA A 216 1.64 11.91 3.22
CA ALA A 216 3.02 12.39 3.33
C ALA A 216 3.50 13.15 2.08
N ILE A 217 2.99 12.77 0.90
CA ILE A 217 3.28 13.49 -0.35
C ILE A 217 2.28 14.63 -0.53
N ALA A 218 0.98 14.35 -0.47
CA ALA A 218 -0.07 15.31 -0.78
C ALA A 218 -0.02 16.59 0.09
N LYS A 219 0.40 16.44 1.36
CA LYS A 219 0.51 17.55 2.34
C LYS A 219 1.94 18.04 2.55
N ALA A 220 2.91 17.55 1.81
CA ALA A 220 4.27 18.11 1.83
C ALA A 220 4.27 19.55 1.29
N ARG A 221 5.23 20.35 1.74
CA ARG A 221 5.44 21.70 1.17
C ARG A 221 5.82 21.66 -0.31
N ASP A 222 6.51 20.60 -0.73
CA ASP A 222 6.86 20.28 -2.11
C ASP A 222 6.50 18.82 -2.38
N PRO A 223 5.27 18.54 -2.86
CA PRO A 223 4.79 17.18 -3.13
C PRO A 223 5.64 16.42 -4.15
N ARG A 224 6.09 17.09 -5.21
CA ARG A 224 6.94 16.47 -6.25
C ARG A 224 8.28 16.00 -5.68
N ARG A 225 8.92 16.86 -4.89
CA ARG A 225 10.20 16.53 -4.25
C ARG A 225 10.05 15.42 -3.22
N MET A 226 8.96 15.42 -2.43
CA MET A 226 8.67 14.36 -1.48
C MET A 226 8.40 13.04 -2.19
N ALA A 227 7.67 13.04 -3.30
CA ALA A 227 7.41 11.87 -4.12
C ALA A 227 8.71 11.23 -4.64
N ALA A 228 9.64 12.02 -5.15
CA ALA A 228 10.97 11.55 -5.57
C ALA A 228 11.77 10.98 -4.40
N ALA A 229 11.72 11.61 -3.22
CA ALA A 229 12.38 11.14 -2.01
C ALA A 229 11.81 9.79 -1.54
N MET A 230 10.48 9.62 -1.57
CA MET A 230 9.82 8.35 -1.21
C MET A 230 10.23 7.21 -2.15
N ARG A 231 10.26 7.47 -3.45
CA ARG A 231 10.74 6.49 -4.44
C ARG A 231 12.18 6.04 -4.16
N ALA A 232 13.08 7.00 -3.91
CA ALA A 232 14.48 6.70 -3.58
C ALA A 232 14.61 5.92 -2.27
N ALA A 233 13.81 6.27 -1.25
CA ALA A 233 13.82 5.60 0.05
C ALA A 233 13.34 4.14 -0.04
N VAL A 234 12.29 3.87 -0.81
CA VAL A 234 11.79 2.51 -1.06
C VAL A 234 12.87 1.65 -1.73
N ALA A 235 13.54 2.17 -2.75
CA ALA A 235 14.63 1.46 -3.42
C ALA A 235 15.81 1.23 -2.46
N ALA A 236 16.26 2.27 -1.77
CA ALA A 236 17.41 2.18 -0.85
C ALA A 236 17.14 1.20 0.31
N GLY A 237 15.94 1.24 0.93
CA GLY A 237 15.56 0.31 2.00
C GLY A 237 15.50 -1.13 1.52
N ARG A 238 15.00 -1.37 0.29
CA ARG A 238 15.01 -2.72 -0.31
C ARG A 238 16.42 -3.22 -0.55
N ASP A 239 17.28 -2.39 -1.12
CA ASP A 239 18.68 -2.74 -1.38
C ASP A 239 19.43 -3.02 -0.06
N ALA A 240 19.22 -2.21 0.97
CA ALA A 240 19.78 -2.43 2.31
C ALA A 240 19.33 -3.77 2.90
N ARG A 241 18.04 -4.13 2.76
CA ARG A 241 17.50 -5.44 3.19
C ARG A 241 18.17 -6.59 2.46
N LEU A 242 18.31 -6.49 1.15
CA LEU A 242 18.92 -7.56 0.32
C LEU A 242 20.43 -7.69 0.54
N ALA A 243 21.10 -6.57 0.80
CA ALA A 243 22.54 -6.56 1.15
C ALA A 243 22.81 -7.22 2.50
N GLY A 244 21.84 -7.17 3.40
CA GLY A 244 21.98 -7.69 4.76
C GLY A 244 22.66 -6.71 5.71
N ARG A 245 22.01 -6.48 6.83
CA ARG A 245 22.50 -5.59 7.89
C ARG A 245 23.59 -6.27 8.72
N ILE A 246 24.65 -5.54 9.10
CA ILE A 246 25.57 -6.00 10.14
C ILE A 246 24.86 -6.18 11.48
N PRO A 247 25.26 -7.13 12.33
CA PRO A 247 24.69 -7.32 13.67
C PRO A 247 24.81 -6.05 14.51
N LYS A 248 23.76 -5.73 15.28
CA LYS A 248 23.83 -4.69 16.31
C LYS A 248 24.77 -5.15 17.42
N ARG A 249 25.72 -4.31 17.83
CA ARG A 249 26.65 -4.58 18.90
C ARG A 249 26.61 -3.46 19.93
N THR A 250 26.91 -3.78 21.16
CA THR A 250 26.99 -2.80 22.27
C THR A 250 28.36 -2.16 22.40
N GLN A 251 29.37 -2.74 21.75
CA GLN A 251 30.74 -2.24 21.77
C GLN A 251 31.25 -2.03 20.33
N ALA A 252 32.24 -1.14 20.19
CA ALA A 252 32.90 -0.93 18.92
C ALA A 252 33.68 -2.21 18.51
N GLU A 253 33.57 -2.57 17.24
CA GLU A 253 34.35 -3.64 16.61
C GLU A 253 34.86 -3.08 15.29
N PRO A 254 36.11 -2.58 15.28
CA PRO A 254 36.75 -1.99 14.10
C PRO A 254 37.07 -3.03 13.02
#